data_54b7a293bfb7ff4610d47d2ffb5e72a2
#
_entry.id   54b7a293bfb7ff4610d47d2ffb5e72a2
#
_cell.length_a   1.000
_cell.length_b   1.000
_cell.length_c   1.000
_cell.angle_alpha   90.00
_cell.angle_beta   90.00
_cell.angle_gamma   90.00
#
_symmetry.space_group_name_H-M   'P 1'
#
loop_
_entity.id
_entity.type
_entity.pdbx_description
1 polymer ?
#
loop_
_entity_poly.entity_id
_entity_poly.type
_entity_poly.pdbx_seq_one_letter_code
_entity_poly.pdbx_strand_id
1 'polypeptide(L)'
;GRASWLNIGHCSSLPGDYCEINVCSNGGSCVTGPRSSFICICPDGYTGDTCNDTETGPCNPNPCKNDAFCDVTGQKRRGDVFSEYICKCQDGFDGVHCQNNVNDCANQPCQNGGFCRDLNGDFNCRCPSPYVGKHCQLRCISLLGMEGGGIAESQISASSVRYGFLGLQRWGSELARLNNKGLVNAWTSASYDRSPWIEINMQRKMRFTGIVTQGASRMGSAEFIKAFKVASSLDGRTYTMYRLDRQTKDTVFVGNVDNDSTKTNLFDPPIISQYFRIIPVVCRKACTLRIELVGCELNVYSNTAGCSEPLGMKSRLLADRQISASSVYRTWGIEAFAWQPHYARLDKQGKTNAWTADTTKRSEWLQVDLESPKKITGIVTQGAKDFGAVQFVSAFKVSYSDDGQFWSTVKDDVTSTDKIFPGNSDNNVHKKNLFEPPFYARFVRVLPWAWHGRITLRMELLGCDE
;
A
#
# COMPACT_ATOMS: atom_id res chain seq x y z
N GLY A 1 19.76 -19.11 31.95
CA GLY A 1 19.95 -20.52 32.08
C GLY A 1 20.79 -20.90 33.30
N ARG A 2 20.16 -21.18 34.46
CA ARG A 2 20.77 -21.90 35.55
C ARG A 2 20.10 -23.28 35.62
N ALA A 3 20.84 -24.33 35.28
CA ALA A 3 20.46 -25.70 35.57
C ALA A 3 20.51 -25.91 37.09
N SER A 4 19.36 -26.07 37.74
CA SER A 4 19.25 -26.46 39.12
C SER A 4 19.42 -28.00 39.20
N TRP A 5 20.58 -28.44 39.72
CA TRP A 5 20.80 -29.82 40.03
C TRP A 5 20.24 -30.09 41.42
N LEU A 6 19.10 -30.77 41.54
CA LEU A 6 18.72 -31.59 42.71
C LEU A 6 17.27 -32.11 42.58
N ASN A 7 17.17 -33.35 42.59
CA ASN A 7 16.16 -34.35 42.95
C ASN A 7 15.84 -35.32 41.82
N ILE A 8 16.41 -36.50 41.99
CA ILE A 8 16.17 -37.70 41.21
C ILE A 8 14.95 -38.38 41.81
N GLY A 9 13.79 -38.24 41.12
CA GLY A 9 12.61 -39.03 41.47
C GLY A 9 12.81 -40.50 41.10
N HIS A 10 12.83 -41.37 42.09
CA HIS A 10 12.84 -42.83 41.89
C HIS A 10 11.42 -43.31 41.63
N CYS A 11 11.13 -43.75 40.40
CA CYS A 11 9.97 -44.57 40.08
C CYS A 11 10.44 -46.00 39.81
N SER A 12 9.95 -46.95 40.57
CA SER A 12 10.32 -48.39 40.46
C SER A 12 9.47 -49.07 39.39
N SER A 13 10.18 -49.77 38.47
CA SER A 13 9.74 -50.85 37.56
C SER A 13 8.83 -50.50 36.36
N LEU A 14 9.49 -50.13 35.23
CA LEU A 14 9.16 -50.60 33.86
C LEU A 14 10.38 -50.34 32.96
N PRO A 15 10.79 -51.27 32.07
CA PRO A 15 11.89 -51.02 31.13
C PRO A 15 11.32 -50.31 29.90
N GLY A 16 11.50 -49.00 29.83
CA GLY A 16 11.11 -48.14 28.69
C GLY A 16 11.76 -46.79 28.84
N ASP A 17 11.94 -46.09 27.76
CA ASP A 17 12.37 -44.70 27.76
C ASP A 17 11.25 -43.85 28.41
N TYR A 18 11.53 -43.28 29.60
CA TYR A 18 10.56 -42.49 30.37
C TYR A 18 10.09 -41.23 29.66
N CYS A 19 10.73 -40.85 28.55
CA CYS A 19 10.34 -39.72 27.72
C CYS A 19 9.54 -40.12 26.47
N GLU A 20 9.21 -41.41 26.25
CA GLU A 20 8.29 -41.81 25.17
C GLU A 20 6.88 -41.19 25.35
N ILE A 21 6.47 -40.99 26.60
CA ILE A 21 5.31 -40.17 26.96
C ILE A 21 5.85 -38.96 27.69
N ASN A 22 5.67 -37.76 27.14
CA ASN A 22 6.13 -36.55 27.82
C ASN A 22 5.44 -36.40 29.18
N VAL A 23 6.19 -36.66 30.24
CA VAL A 23 5.71 -36.58 31.63
C VAL A 23 5.82 -35.15 32.19
N CYS A 24 6.42 -34.24 31.45
CA CYS A 24 6.57 -32.85 31.85
C CYS A 24 5.30 -32.05 31.53
N SER A 25 4.77 -31.36 32.53
CA SER A 25 3.59 -30.51 32.42
C SER A 25 3.93 -29.15 31.77
N ASN A 26 2.90 -28.37 31.44
CA ASN A 26 3.01 -26.97 31.04
C ASN A 26 4.01 -26.71 29.89
N GLY A 27 4.15 -27.65 28.95
CA GLY A 27 5.07 -27.51 27.81
C GLY A 27 6.54 -27.77 28.11
N GLY A 28 6.86 -28.35 29.25
CA GLY A 28 8.21 -28.78 29.59
C GLY A 28 8.72 -29.87 28.64
N SER A 29 10.02 -29.89 28.39
CA SER A 29 10.71 -30.89 27.56
C SER A 29 11.30 -31.98 28.41
N CYS A 30 10.96 -33.25 28.12
CA CYS A 30 11.50 -34.41 28.80
C CYS A 30 12.85 -34.81 28.19
N VAL A 31 13.86 -35.04 29.05
CA VAL A 31 15.19 -35.53 28.70
C VAL A 31 15.51 -36.77 29.52
N THR A 32 15.91 -37.85 28.85
CA THR A 32 16.30 -39.10 29.52
C THR A 32 17.63 -38.91 30.25
N GLY A 33 17.60 -39.17 31.55
CA GLY A 33 18.76 -39.08 32.43
C GLY A 33 19.47 -40.40 32.61
N PRO A 34 20.64 -40.44 33.33
CA PRO A 34 21.36 -41.65 33.61
C PRO A 34 20.57 -42.56 34.59
N ARG A 35 20.74 -43.91 34.45
CA ARG A 35 20.09 -44.92 35.28
C ARG A 35 18.56 -44.97 35.18
N SER A 36 18.02 -44.79 33.96
CA SER A 36 16.57 -44.83 33.72
C SER A 36 15.79 -43.78 34.54
N SER A 37 16.34 -42.58 34.64
CA SER A 37 15.67 -41.39 35.18
C SER A 37 15.25 -40.43 34.05
N PHE A 38 14.36 -39.50 34.35
CA PHE A 38 14.03 -38.40 33.46
C PHE A 38 14.32 -37.06 34.15
N ILE A 39 14.51 -36.03 33.34
CA ILE A 39 14.64 -34.62 33.76
C ILE A 39 13.72 -33.81 32.92
N CYS A 40 12.88 -33.01 33.55
CA CYS A 40 12.06 -32.01 32.83
C CYS A 40 12.81 -30.67 32.75
N ILE A 41 12.95 -30.16 31.54
CA ILE A 41 13.40 -28.78 31.30
C ILE A 41 12.14 -27.93 31.24
N CYS A 42 11.91 -27.12 32.27
CA CYS A 42 10.72 -26.31 32.40
C CYS A 42 10.86 -25.02 31.61
N PRO A 43 9.78 -24.57 30.93
CA PRO A 43 9.73 -23.24 30.34
C PRO A 43 9.71 -22.19 31.47
N ASP A 44 10.01 -20.93 31.09
CA ASP A 44 10.02 -19.78 32.00
C ASP A 44 8.67 -19.66 32.75
N GLY A 45 8.75 -19.50 34.08
CA GLY A 45 7.58 -19.38 34.96
C GLY A 45 7.11 -20.70 35.56
N TYR A 46 7.74 -21.85 35.22
CA TYR A 46 7.45 -23.16 35.82
C TYR A 46 8.68 -23.79 36.40
N THR A 47 8.47 -24.54 37.46
CA THR A 47 9.53 -25.28 38.23
C THR A 47 9.00 -26.60 38.73
N GLY A 48 9.84 -27.36 39.48
CA GLY A 48 9.51 -28.68 40.01
C GLY A 48 9.90 -29.80 39.06
N ASP A 49 9.88 -31.04 39.60
CA ASP A 49 10.37 -32.23 38.89
C ASP A 49 9.66 -32.55 37.60
N THR A 50 8.41 -32.07 37.45
CA THR A 50 7.56 -32.27 36.28
C THR A 50 7.02 -30.94 35.72
N CYS A 51 7.62 -29.81 36.05
CA CYS A 51 7.18 -28.46 35.64
C CYS A 51 5.72 -28.13 36.03
N ASN A 52 5.26 -28.71 37.14
CA ASN A 52 3.88 -28.50 37.61
C ASN A 52 3.75 -27.35 38.62
N ASP A 53 4.87 -26.89 39.17
CA ASP A 53 4.94 -25.81 40.13
C ASP A 53 5.21 -24.49 39.39
N THR A 54 4.61 -23.41 39.85
CA THR A 54 4.86 -22.06 39.31
C THR A 54 6.01 -21.42 40.09
N GLU A 55 6.93 -20.77 39.36
CA GLU A 55 7.93 -19.92 40.00
C GLU A 55 7.25 -18.74 40.69
N THR A 56 7.43 -18.63 41.99
CA THR A 56 6.98 -17.43 42.73
C THR A 56 8.12 -16.42 42.79
N GLY A 57 7.87 -15.22 42.35
CA GLY A 57 8.83 -14.11 42.34
C GLY A 57 8.13 -12.77 42.20
N PRO A 58 8.87 -11.65 42.32
CA PRO A 58 8.29 -10.32 42.27
C PRO A 58 7.61 -10.01 40.94
N CYS A 59 7.94 -10.76 39.87
CA CYS A 59 7.32 -10.67 38.54
C CYS A 59 6.38 -11.84 38.19
N ASN A 60 6.11 -12.76 39.11
CA ASN A 60 5.20 -13.88 38.87
C ASN A 60 4.26 -14.08 40.09
N PRO A 61 2.95 -13.75 39.95
CA PRO A 61 2.31 -13.17 38.74
C PRO A 61 2.79 -11.76 38.42
N ASN A 62 2.82 -11.42 37.14
CA ASN A 62 3.32 -10.12 36.67
C ASN A 62 2.44 -8.97 37.23
N PRO A 63 2.98 -8.04 38.04
CA PRO A 63 2.24 -6.94 38.61
C PRO A 63 2.06 -5.77 37.65
N CYS A 64 2.81 -5.75 36.52
CA CYS A 64 2.78 -4.70 35.54
C CYS A 64 1.53 -4.81 34.66
N LYS A 65 0.92 -3.66 34.32
CA LYS A 65 -0.27 -3.57 33.48
C LYS A 65 0.10 -3.25 32.04
N ASN A 66 -0.89 -3.37 31.15
CA ASN A 66 -0.79 -2.96 29.74
C ASN A 66 0.42 -3.59 29.02
N ASP A 67 0.61 -4.89 29.21
CA ASP A 67 1.67 -5.70 28.60
C ASP A 67 3.10 -5.19 28.90
N ALA A 68 3.27 -4.46 29.98
CA ALA A 68 4.56 -3.95 30.38
C ALA A 68 5.48 -5.07 30.88
N PHE A 69 6.77 -4.91 30.58
CA PHE A 69 7.81 -5.84 31.00
C PHE A 69 8.16 -5.64 32.48
N CYS A 70 8.12 -6.71 33.24
CA CYS A 70 8.53 -6.71 34.64
C CYS A 70 10.01 -7.11 34.73
N ASP A 71 10.85 -6.22 35.24
CA ASP A 71 12.29 -6.43 35.43
C ASP A 71 12.66 -6.56 36.91
N VAL A 72 13.27 -7.67 37.26
CA VAL A 72 13.67 -7.94 38.65
C VAL A 72 14.97 -7.20 38.95
N THR A 73 14.93 -6.29 39.92
CA THR A 73 16.07 -5.42 40.24
C THR A 73 17.18 -6.11 41.06
N GLY A 74 16.91 -7.29 41.61
CA GLY A 74 17.87 -8.03 42.44
C GLY A 74 18.10 -7.40 43.83
N GLN A 75 17.47 -6.30 44.18
CA GLN A 75 17.58 -5.65 45.48
C GLN A 75 16.55 -6.22 46.43
N LYS A 76 17.00 -6.86 47.49
CA LYS A 76 16.12 -7.30 48.59
C LYS A 76 15.62 -6.09 49.36
N ARG A 77 14.31 -6.06 49.55
CA ARG A 77 13.61 -5.01 50.31
C ARG A 77 14.17 -4.86 51.73
N ARG A 78 14.72 -3.67 51.99
CA ARG A 78 14.92 -3.21 53.39
C ARG A 78 14.20 -1.86 53.51
N GLY A 79 12.95 -1.92 54.03
CA GLY A 79 12.11 -0.73 54.24
C GLY A 79 11.25 -0.35 52.99
N ASP A 80 10.35 0.61 53.18
CA ASP A 80 9.26 0.98 52.22
C ASP A 80 9.68 1.71 50.95
N VAL A 81 10.98 1.77 50.63
CA VAL A 81 11.51 2.66 49.59
C VAL A 81 11.98 1.96 48.34
N PHE A 82 12.22 0.64 48.35
CA PHE A 82 12.75 -0.09 47.18
C PHE A 82 11.84 -1.24 46.79
N SER A 83 11.42 -1.27 45.53
CA SER A 83 10.70 -2.41 45.00
C SER A 83 11.66 -3.45 44.41
N GLU A 84 11.32 -4.72 44.58
CA GLU A 84 12.11 -5.85 44.04
C GLU A 84 12.03 -5.95 42.52
N TYR A 85 11.18 -5.19 41.91
CA TYR A 85 10.95 -5.12 40.46
C TYR A 85 10.68 -3.71 39.98
N ILE A 86 10.85 -3.50 38.67
CA ILE A 86 10.50 -2.27 37.96
C ILE A 86 9.67 -2.68 36.75
N CYS A 87 8.54 -2.00 36.54
CA CYS A 87 7.75 -2.13 35.34
C CYS A 87 8.33 -1.19 34.26
N LYS A 88 8.74 -1.76 33.11
CA LYS A 88 9.09 -1.00 31.91
C LYS A 88 7.85 -0.86 31.05
N CYS A 89 7.27 0.33 31.05
CA CYS A 89 6.04 0.60 30.35
C CYS A 89 6.22 0.58 28.83
N GLN A 90 5.20 0.11 28.14
CA GLN A 90 5.04 0.33 26.72
C GLN A 90 4.78 1.82 26.46
N ASP A 91 5.06 2.28 25.22
CA ASP A 91 4.76 3.63 24.80
C ASP A 91 3.28 3.94 25.01
N GLY A 92 2.98 5.14 25.50
CA GLY A 92 1.60 5.59 25.82
C GLY A 92 1.09 5.21 27.21
N PHE A 93 1.92 4.56 28.05
CA PHE A 93 1.55 4.24 29.43
C PHE A 93 2.58 4.75 30.44
N ASP A 94 2.09 5.13 31.63
CA ASP A 94 2.94 5.52 32.75
C ASP A 94 2.41 4.98 34.10
N GLY A 95 3.05 5.39 35.18
CA GLY A 95 2.78 4.93 36.53
C GLY A 95 3.68 3.76 36.95
N VAL A 96 3.72 3.50 38.26
CA VAL A 96 4.62 2.49 38.85
C VAL A 96 4.37 1.08 38.31
N HIS A 97 3.13 0.81 37.92
CA HIS A 97 2.70 -0.47 37.33
C HIS A 97 2.23 -0.30 35.88
N CYS A 98 2.56 0.82 35.22
CA CYS A 98 2.09 1.15 33.87
C CYS A 98 0.56 1.16 33.72
N GLN A 99 -0.12 1.55 34.79
CA GLN A 99 -1.59 1.51 34.89
C GLN A 99 -2.28 2.72 34.28
N ASN A 100 -1.57 3.83 34.05
CA ASN A 100 -2.15 5.08 33.57
C ASN A 100 -1.95 5.17 32.05
N ASN A 101 -3.02 5.54 31.33
CA ASN A 101 -2.91 5.97 29.94
C ASN A 101 -2.37 7.40 29.89
N VAL A 102 -1.33 7.63 29.13
CA VAL A 102 -0.79 8.98 28.84
C VAL A 102 -1.70 9.64 27.81
N ASN A 103 -1.98 10.92 27.97
CA ASN A 103 -2.70 11.66 26.94
C ASN A 103 -1.77 11.98 25.76
N ASP A 104 -1.77 11.11 24.77
CA ASP A 104 -0.94 11.22 23.57
C ASP A 104 -1.28 12.44 22.69
N CYS A 105 -2.48 13.04 22.92
CA CYS A 105 -2.89 14.27 22.23
C CYS A 105 -2.30 15.56 22.85
N ALA A 106 -1.67 15.48 24.02
CA ALA A 106 -1.14 16.66 24.72
C ALA A 106 -0.11 17.45 23.90
N ASN A 107 0.69 16.74 23.10
CA ASN A 107 1.73 17.34 22.24
C ASN A 107 1.21 17.71 20.84
N GLN A 108 -0.10 17.73 20.62
CA GLN A 108 -0.75 18.06 19.34
C GLN A 108 -0.13 17.31 18.14
N PRO A 109 -0.14 15.97 18.13
CA PRO A 109 0.54 15.19 17.11
C PRO A 109 -0.11 15.29 15.72
N CYS A 110 -1.33 15.79 15.62
CA CYS A 110 -2.07 15.91 14.36
C CYS A 110 -1.74 17.23 13.65
N GLN A 111 -1.21 17.11 12.46
CA GLN A 111 -0.82 18.24 11.59
C GLN A 111 -1.99 18.67 10.69
N ASN A 112 -1.80 19.77 9.95
CA ASN A 112 -2.70 20.24 8.90
C ASN A 112 -4.18 20.35 9.32
N GLY A 113 -4.42 20.74 10.57
CA GLY A 113 -5.78 20.90 11.11
C GLY A 113 -6.47 19.59 11.49
N GLY A 114 -5.72 18.50 11.62
CA GLY A 114 -6.24 17.23 12.09
C GLY A 114 -6.73 17.29 13.54
N PHE A 115 -7.84 16.63 13.83
CA PHE A 115 -8.40 16.51 15.18
C PHE A 115 -7.84 15.27 15.87
N CYS A 116 -7.21 15.45 17.04
CA CYS A 116 -6.64 14.36 17.80
C CYS A 116 -7.67 13.74 18.75
N ARG A 117 -7.76 12.42 18.74
CA ARG A 117 -8.49 11.62 19.71
C ARG A 117 -7.53 10.70 20.45
N ASP A 118 -7.45 10.84 21.76
CA ASP A 118 -6.68 9.99 22.64
C ASP A 118 -7.28 8.57 22.70
N LEU A 119 -6.45 7.56 22.61
CA LEU A 119 -6.80 6.15 22.71
C LEU A 119 -5.99 5.50 23.84
N ASN A 120 -6.29 4.27 24.16
CA ASN A 120 -5.54 3.53 25.18
C ASN A 120 -4.16 3.11 24.64
N GLY A 121 -3.11 3.81 25.08
CA GLY A 121 -1.73 3.60 24.63
C GLY A 121 -1.41 4.12 23.23
N ASP A 122 -2.27 4.92 22.63
CA ASP A 122 -2.05 5.50 21.30
C ASP A 122 -3.01 6.69 21.06
N PHE A 123 -2.91 7.31 19.91
CA PHE A 123 -3.83 8.35 19.45
C PHE A 123 -4.31 8.10 18.02
N ASN A 124 -5.39 8.75 17.66
CA ASN A 124 -5.91 8.76 16.29
C ASN A 124 -6.17 10.19 15.82
N CYS A 125 -5.61 10.54 14.67
CA CYS A 125 -5.88 11.81 14.00
C CYS A 125 -7.00 11.67 12.99
N ARG A 126 -8.08 12.42 13.15
CA ARG A 126 -9.08 12.62 12.09
C ARG A 126 -8.59 13.73 11.18
N CYS A 127 -8.13 13.36 10.00
CA CYS A 127 -7.54 14.28 9.05
C CYS A 127 -8.61 14.93 8.16
N PRO A 128 -8.55 16.28 7.95
CA PRO A 128 -9.34 16.91 6.91
C PRO A 128 -8.80 16.50 5.53
N SER A 129 -9.69 16.34 4.55
CA SER A 129 -9.27 16.08 3.16
C SER A 129 -8.44 17.28 2.61
N PRO A 130 -7.38 17.05 1.85
CA PRO A 130 -6.89 15.77 1.29
C PRO A 130 -5.83 15.08 2.16
N TYR A 131 -5.68 15.47 3.42
CA TYR A 131 -4.62 14.95 4.29
C TYR A 131 -4.93 13.55 4.81
N VAL A 132 -3.90 12.74 4.96
CA VAL A 132 -3.93 11.35 5.46
C VAL A 132 -2.67 11.05 6.26
N GLY A 133 -2.58 9.84 6.79
CA GLY A 133 -1.47 9.38 7.64
C GLY A 133 -1.78 9.52 9.11
N LYS A 134 -0.97 8.89 9.96
CA LYS A 134 -1.17 8.86 11.42
C LYS A 134 -1.21 10.26 12.03
N HIS A 135 -0.43 11.20 11.47
CA HIS A 135 -0.30 12.59 11.92
C HIS A 135 -0.94 13.60 10.94
N CYS A 136 -1.71 13.17 9.95
CA CYS A 136 -2.25 14.01 8.86
C CYS A 136 -1.16 14.75 8.06
N GLN A 137 0.05 14.21 7.99
CA GLN A 137 1.20 14.84 7.36
C GLN A 137 1.29 14.60 5.85
N LEU A 138 0.54 13.64 5.31
CA LEU A 138 0.57 13.25 3.92
C LEU A 138 -0.60 13.82 3.13
N ARG A 139 -0.40 14.04 1.84
CA ARG A 139 -1.45 14.44 0.90
C ARG A 139 -1.91 13.27 0.04
N CYS A 140 -3.18 12.98 0.05
CA CYS A 140 -3.82 12.00 -0.82
C CYS A 140 -4.32 12.70 -2.09
N ILE A 141 -3.41 13.08 -2.99
CA ILE A 141 -3.67 13.89 -4.19
C ILE A 141 -3.11 13.29 -5.48
N SER A 142 -2.77 12.01 -5.48
CA SER A 142 -2.26 11.33 -6.69
C SER A 142 -3.33 11.26 -7.77
N LEU A 143 -2.92 11.44 -9.03
CA LEU A 143 -3.78 11.17 -10.18
C LEU A 143 -3.95 9.66 -10.32
N LEU A 144 -5.21 9.19 -10.41
CA LEU A 144 -5.51 7.77 -10.35
C LEU A 144 -5.41 7.04 -11.69
N GLY A 145 -5.22 7.81 -12.80
CA GLY A 145 -4.78 7.25 -14.08
C GLY A 145 -5.82 7.25 -15.19
N MET A 146 -6.80 8.15 -15.16
CA MET A 146 -7.64 8.39 -16.34
C MET A 146 -6.84 9.01 -17.48
N GLU A 147 -6.15 10.13 -17.22
CA GLU A 147 -5.30 10.82 -18.22
C GLU A 147 -4.11 9.94 -18.62
N GLY A 148 -3.44 9.36 -17.64
CA GLY A 148 -2.23 8.57 -17.85
C GLY A 148 -2.45 7.16 -18.42
N GLY A 149 -3.70 6.69 -18.58
CA GLY A 149 -4.00 5.35 -19.07
C GLY A 149 -3.73 4.23 -18.05
N GLY A 150 -3.48 4.56 -16.78
CA GLY A 150 -3.35 3.58 -15.70
C GLY A 150 -4.67 2.88 -15.36
N ILE A 151 -5.81 3.52 -15.68
CA ILE A 151 -7.13 2.90 -15.64
C ILE A 151 -7.43 2.34 -17.04
N ALA A 152 -7.62 1.02 -17.12
CA ALA A 152 -7.90 0.34 -18.38
C ALA A 152 -9.29 0.69 -18.94
N GLU A 153 -9.47 0.55 -20.25
CA GLU A 153 -10.77 0.77 -20.91
C GLU A 153 -11.88 -0.11 -20.32
N SER A 154 -11.56 -1.37 -19.98
CA SER A 154 -12.50 -2.31 -19.37
C SER A 154 -12.97 -1.91 -17.97
N GLN A 155 -12.30 -0.97 -17.32
CA GLN A 155 -12.67 -0.45 -16.00
C GLN A 155 -13.65 0.73 -16.10
N ILE A 156 -13.92 1.25 -17.32
CA ILE A 156 -14.74 2.42 -17.57
C ILE A 156 -16.00 2.00 -18.30
N SER A 157 -17.14 2.24 -17.70
CA SER A 157 -18.47 1.94 -18.26
C SER A 157 -19.39 3.14 -18.20
N ALA A 158 -20.43 3.13 -18.99
CA ALA A 158 -21.44 4.19 -19.00
C ALA A 158 -22.83 3.64 -19.29
N SER A 159 -23.86 4.38 -18.88
CA SER A 159 -25.27 4.03 -19.14
C SER A 159 -25.58 4.01 -20.63
N SER A 160 -24.95 4.89 -21.40
CA SER A 160 -25.15 5.02 -22.84
C SER A 160 -23.95 5.72 -23.48
N VAL A 161 -23.85 5.59 -24.80
CA VAL A 161 -22.79 6.17 -25.61
C VAL A 161 -23.43 6.83 -26.83
N ARG A 162 -22.98 8.01 -27.20
CA ARG A 162 -23.46 8.72 -28.40
C ARG A 162 -22.62 8.30 -29.60
N TYR A 163 -23.34 8.06 -30.71
CA TYR A 163 -22.75 7.88 -32.03
C TYR A 163 -22.93 9.14 -32.86
N GLY A 164 -21.92 9.54 -33.58
CA GLY A 164 -21.96 10.64 -34.53
C GLY A 164 -22.66 10.27 -35.83
N PHE A 165 -22.45 11.11 -36.86
CA PHE A 165 -23.07 10.93 -38.19
C PHE A 165 -22.79 9.55 -38.76
N LEU A 166 -23.84 8.85 -39.19
CA LEU A 166 -23.83 7.48 -39.73
C LEU A 166 -23.20 6.42 -38.84
N GLY A 167 -23.11 6.63 -37.52
CA GLY A 167 -22.49 5.67 -36.58
C GLY A 167 -20.97 5.56 -36.66
N LEU A 168 -20.31 6.43 -37.43
CA LEU A 168 -18.86 6.39 -37.67
C LEU A 168 -18.02 6.95 -36.50
N GLN A 169 -18.62 7.74 -35.64
CA GLN A 169 -17.95 8.36 -34.50
C GLN A 169 -18.58 7.85 -33.20
N ARG A 170 -17.86 7.09 -32.41
CA ARG A 170 -18.32 6.61 -31.13
C ARG A 170 -17.70 7.43 -29.99
N TRP A 171 -18.53 8.17 -29.25
CA TRP A 171 -18.13 8.96 -28.09
C TRP A 171 -18.18 8.08 -26.83
N GLY A 172 -17.30 7.09 -26.78
CA GLY A 172 -17.30 6.02 -25.79
C GLY A 172 -16.79 6.43 -24.42
N SER A 173 -17.15 5.66 -23.41
CA SER A 173 -16.73 5.87 -22.02
C SER A 173 -15.21 5.82 -21.84
N GLU A 174 -14.51 4.98 -22.60
CA GLU A 174 -13.05 4.84 -22.60
C GLU A 174 -12.32 6.11 -23.02
N LEU A 175 -13.00 7.04 -23.71
CA LEU A 175 -12.45 8.33 -24.14
C LEU A 175 -12.60 9.44 -23.09
N ALA A 176 -13.26 9.18 -21.97
CA ALA A 176 -13.49 10.16 -20.91
C ALA A 176 -12.22 10.48 -20.10
N ARG A 177 -11.08 10.57 -20.75
CA ARG A 177 -9.78 10.82 -20.13
C ARG A 177 -9.42 12.29 -20.20
N LEU A 178 -9.01 12.86 -19.07
CA LEU A 178 -8.59 14.26 -18.99
C LEU A 178 -7.54 14.56 -20.07
N ASN A 179 -7.66 15.74 -20.71
CA ASN A 179 -6.76 16.22 -21.76
C ASN A 179 -6.64 15.30 -23.00
N ASN A 180 -7.54 14.33 -23.16
CA ASN A 180 -7.54 13.46 -24.33
C ASN A 180 -7.68 14.29 -25.62
N LYS A 181 -6.92 13.92 -26.64
CA LYS A 181 -6.79 14.61 -27.93
C LYS A 181 -7.50 13.84 -29.05
N GLY A 182 -7.82 14.51 -30.13
CA GLY A 182 -8.43 13.91 -31.32
C GLY A 182 -9.81 14.48 -31.67
N LEU A 183 -10.38 14.03 -32.79
CA LEU A 183 -11.70 14.44 -33.27
C LEU A 183 -12.83 13.92 -32.38
N VAL A 184 -12.65 12.71 -31.84
CA VAL A 184 -13.54 12.05 -30.87
C VAL A 184 -12.70 11.78 -29.64
N ASN A 185 -12.85 12.61 -28.62
CA ASN A 185 -11.89 12.67 -27.51
C ASN A 185 -12.51 12.71 -26.11
N ALA A 186 -13.82 12.41 -26.02
CA ALA A 186 -14.56 12.43 -24.76
C ALA A 186 -15.67 11.39 -24.76
N TRP A 187 -16.22 11.10 -23.60
CA TRP A 187 -17.50 10.42 -23.50
C TRP A 187 -18.64 11.40 -23.69
N THR A 188 -19.67 10.99 -24.40
CA THR A 188 -20.96 11.69 -24.50
C THR A 188 -22.09 10.69 -24.35
N SER A 189 -23.06 10.99 -23.49
CA SER A 189 -24.24 10.17 -23.32
C SER A 189 -25.14 10.23 -24.57
N ALA A 190 -25.91 9.17 -24.81
CA ALA A 190 -26.91 9.16 -25.87
C ALA A 190 -28.02 10.19 -25.61
N SER A 191 -28.60 10.76 -26.67
CA SER A 191 -29.64 11.78 -26.55
C SER A 191 -30.95 11.28 -25.92
N TYR A 192 -31.21 9.98 -25.99
CA TYR A 192 -32.42 9.35 -25.41
C TYR A 192 -32.24 9.01 -23.92
N ASP A 193 -31.00 9.03 -23.41
CA ASP A 193 -30.70 8.67 -22.01
C ASP A 193 -31.09 9.79 -21.06
N ARG A 194 -32.13 9.57 -20.27
CA ARG A 194 -32.68 10.55 -19.33
C ARG A 194 -32.01 10.53 -17.98
N SER A 195 -31.21 9.50 -17.71
CA SER A 195 -30.50 9.30 -16.43
C SER A 195 -29.06 8.84 -16.69
N PRO A 196 -28.27 9.65 -17.42
CA PRO A 196 -26.93 9.26 -17.83
C PRO A 196 -26.00 9.13 -16.63
N TRP A 197 -25.08 8.19 -16.74
CA TRP A 197 -23.98 8.04 -15.79
C TRP A 197 -22.74 7.46 -16.49
N ILE A 198 -21.58 7.76 -15.94
CA ILE A 198 -20.31 7.11 -16.26
C ILE A 198 -19.67 6.62 -14.97
N GLU A 199 -19.06 5.45 -15.03
CA GLU A 199 -18.52 4.74 -13.87
C GLU A 199 -17.11 4.25 -14.12
N ILE A 200 -16.28 4.37 -13.10
CA ILE A 200 -14.93 3.83 -13.04
C ILE A 200 -14.86 2.76 -11.95
N ASN A 201 -14.47 1.55 -12.33
CA ASN A 201 -14.16 0.45 -11.41
C ASN A 201 -12.65 0.43 -11.15
N MET A 202 -12.24 0.78 -9.96
CA MET A 202 -10.83 0.75 -9.57
C MET A 202 -10.30 -0.65 -9.26
N GLN A 203 -11.17 -1.68 -9.30
CA GLN A 203 -10.85 -3.09 -8.99
C GLN A 203 -10.38 -3.33 -7.54
N ARG A 204 -10.24 -2.29 -6.76
CA ARG A 204 -9.89 -2.29 -5.33
C ARG A 204 -10.45 -1.06 -4.65
N LYS A 205 -10.53 -1.12 -3.32
CA LYS A 205 -10.93 0.05 -2.53
C LYS A 205 -9.87 1.14 -2.62
N MET A 206 -10.32 2.34 -2.96
CA MET A 206 -9.49 3.55 -3.07
C MET A 206 -10.06 4.64 -2.19
N ARG A 207 -9.23 5.62 -1.83
CA ARG A 207 -9.64 6.88 -1.24
C ARG A 207 -9.66 7.94 -2.32
N PHE A 208 -10.84 8.52 -2.60
CA PHE A 208 -11.00 9.62 -3.54
C PHE A 208 -11.10 10.92 -2.76
N THR A 209 -10.22 11.86 -3.05
CA THR A 209 -10.17 13.19 -2.42
C THR A 209 -10.61 14.30 -3.36
N GLY A 210 -10.74 14.00 -4.65
CA GLY A 210 -11.19 14.97 -5.63
C GLY A 210 -11.45 14.37 -7.02
N ILE A 211 -12.00 15.20 -7.87
CA ILE A 211 -12.23 14.94 -9.29
C ILE A 211 -11.89 16.18 -10.10
N VAL A 212 -11.24 15.98 -11.24
CA VAL A 212 -11.03 17.03 -12.25
C VAL A 212 -11.91 16.71 -13.43
N THR A 213 -12.75 17.66 -13.85
CA THR A 213 -13.67 17.53 -14.98
C THR A 213 -13.32 18.48 -16.10
N GLN A 214 -13.63 18.09 -17.32
CA GLN A 214 -13.40 18.86 -18.54
C GLN A 214 -14.49 18.50 -19.55
N GLY A 215 -14.93 19.46 -20.37
CA GLY A 215 -15.83 19.20 -21.47
C GLY A 215 -15.09 18.77 -22.74
N ALA A 216 -15.73 18.90 -23.89
CA ALA A 216 -15.12 18.74 -25.21
C ALA A 216 -15.85 19.55 -26.28
N SER A 217 -15.21 19.68 -27.43
CA SER A 217 -15.85 20.24 -28.64
C SER A 217 -16.30 19.10 -29.54
N ARG A 218 -17.57 19.03 -29.84
CA ARG A 218 -18.12 18.11 -30.83
C ARG A 218 -18.70 18.86 -32.02
N MET A 219 -18.15 18.59 -33.20
CA MET A 219 -18.52 19.29 -34.44
C MET A 219 -18.49 20.83 -34.29
N GLY A 220 -17.43 21.37 -33.68
CA GLY A 220 -17.28 22.81 -33.42
C GLY A 220 -18.16 23.36 -32.28
N SER A 221 -18.97 22.54 -31.64
CA SER A 221 -19.86 22.95 -30.56
C SER A 221 -19.31 22.56 -29.18
N ALA A 222 -19.22 23.54 -28.29
CA ALA A 222 -18.83 23.31 -26.91
C ALA A 222 -19.91 22.51 -26.14
N GLU A 223 -19.55 21.34 -25.65
CA GLU A 223 -20.41 20.45 -24.85
C GLU A 223 -19.72 20.12 -23.52
N PHE A 224 -20.46 20.27 -22.44
CA PHE A 224 -19.92 20.01 -21.10
C PHE A 224 -21.03 19.84 -20.07
N ILE A 225 -20.66 19.25 -18.93
CA ILE A 225 -21.54 19.08 -17.78
C ILE A 225 -21.38 20.30 -16.87
N LYS A 226 -22.48 21.03 -16.63
CA LYS A 226 -22.51 22.19 -15.73
C LYS A 226 -22.69 21.84 -14.27
N ALA A 227 -23.36 20.72 -13.98
CA ALA A 227 -23.59 20.23 -12.63
C ALA A 227 -23.74 18.71 -12.65
N PHE A 228 -23.22 18.06 -11.62
CA PHE A 228 -23.25 16.60 -11.49
C PHE A 228 -23.35 16.18 -10.03
N LYS A 229 -23.78 14.95 -9.81
CA LYS A 229 -23.70 14.23 -8.54
C LYS A 229 -22.68 13.11 -8.63
N VAL A 230 -22.25 12.63 -7.48
CA VAL A 230 -21.34 11.48 -7.35
C VAL A 230 -22.04 10.40 -6.55
N ALA A 231 -21.94 9.17 -7.03
CA ALA A 231 -22.31 7.97 -6.30
C ALA A 231 -21.11 7.03 -6.20
N SER A 232 -21.07 6.23 -5.18
CA SER A 232 -19.99 5.28 -4.96
C SER A 232 -20.50 3.93 -4.47
N SER A 233 -19.75 2.88 -4.74
CA SER A 233 -20.11 1.52 -4.35
C SER A 233 -18.89 0.70 -4.00
N LEU A 234 -19.03 -0.25 -3.07
CA LEU A 234 -18.00 -1.23 -2.73
C LEU A 234 -18.14 -2.54 -3.52
N ASP A 235 -19.36 -2.84 -3.99
CA ASP A 235 -19.71 -4.12 -4.61
C ASP A 235 -20.21 -4.00 -6.08
N GLY A 236 -20.37 -2.77 -6.57
CA GLY A 236 -20.92 -2.49 -7.90
C GLY A 236 -22.43 -2.73 -8.04
N ARG A 237 -23.13 -2.96 -6.93
CA ARG A 237 -24.58 -3.24 -6.89
C ARG A 237 -25.34 -2.20 -6.08
N THR A 238 -24.84 -1.91 -4.87
CA THR A 238 -25.43 -0.93 -3.96
C THR A 238 -24.68 0.36 -4.03
N TYR A 239 -25.34 1.45 -4.42
CA TYR A 239 -24.74 2.78 -4.59
C TYR A 239 -25.19 3.74 -3.50
N THR A 240 -24.24 4.47 -2.94
CA THR A 240 -24.47 5.55 -1.99
C THR A 240 -24.15 6.88 -2.64
N MET A 241 -25.12 7.80 -2.62
CA MET A 241 -24.92 9.17 -3.09
C MET A 241 -24.03 9.95 -2.15
N TYR A 242 -23.12 10.72 -2.69
CA TYR A 242 -22.27 11.59 -1.88
C TYR A 242 -23.07 12.71 -1.23
N ARG A 243 -22.83 12.88 0.06
CA ARG A 243 -23.42 13.95 0.89
C ARG A 243 -22.35 14.57 1.75
N LEU A 244 -22.37 15.89 1.87
CA LEU A 244 -21.54 16.59 2.86
C LEU A 244 -21.98 16.21 4.28
N ASP A 245 -21.05 16.28 5.21
CA ASP A 245 -21.31 15.97 6.63
C ASP A 245 -22.56 16.73 7.12
N ARG A 246 -23.47 16.01 7.79
CA ARG A 246 -24.74 16.52 8.35
C ARG A 246 -25.78 16.97 7.34
N GLN A 247 -25.62 16.74 6.05
CA GLN A 247 -26.63 17.04 5.05
C GLN A 247 -27.49 15.81 4.71
N THR A 248 -28.79 16.01 4.55
CA THR A 248 -29.74 14.97 4.15
C THR A 248 -29.90 14.89 2.63
N LYS A 249 -29.52 15.95 1.91
CA LYS A 249 -29.62 16.04 0.45
C LYS A 249 -28.33 15.64 -0.23
N ASP A 250 -28.45 15.03 -1.41
CA ASP A 250 -27.32 14.70 -2.26
C ASP A 250 -26.57 15.96 -2.68
N THR A 251 -25.24 15.92 -2.60
CA THR A 251 -24.40 17.04 -3.01
C THR A 251 -24.39 17.16 -4.53
N VAL A 252 -24.66 18.38 -5.01
CA VAL A 252 -24.54 18.73 -6.42
C VAL A 252 -23.25 19.53 -6.60
N PHE A 253 -22.33 19.00 -7.38
CA PHE A 253 -21.07 19.65 -7.70
C PHE A 253 -21.20 20.58 -8.90
N VAL A 254 -20.52 21.71 -8.83
CA VAL A 254 -20.41 22.63 -9.96
C VAL A 254 -19.41 22.07 -10.97
N GLY A 255 -19.86 21.88 -12.19
CA GLY A 255 -19.05 21.39 -13.30
C GLY A 255 -18.36 22.49 -14.11
N ASN A 256 -18.21 22.26 -15.40
CA ASN A 256 -17.50 23.12 -16.32
C ASN A 256 -18.36 24.29 -16.84
N VAL A 257 -17.69 25.31 -17.34
CA VAL A 257 -18.31 26.49 -17.97
C VAL A 257 -17.96 26.60 -19.47
N ASP A 258 -16.98 25.82 -19.90
CA ASP A 258 -16.54 25.70 -21.29
C ASP A 258 -16.11 24.25 -21.60
N ASN A 259 -15.63 24.04 -22.83
CA ASN A 259 -15.26 22.71 -23.33
C ASN A 259 -13.81 22.30 -23.08
N ASP A 260 -12.95 23.18 -22.59
CA ASP A 260 -11.51 22.92 -22.54
C ASP A 260 -10.89 23.17 -21.16
N SER A 261 -11.36 24.15 -20.42
CA SER A 261 -10.89 24.43 -19.08
C SER A 261 -11.22 23.28 -18.12
N THR A 262 -10.29 22.98 -17.22
CA THR A 262 -10.50 22.00 -16.19
C THR A 262 -11.20 22.60 -14.97
N LYS A 263 -12.02 21.81 -14.30
CA LYS A 263 -12.66 22.16 -13.04
C LYS A 263 -12.37 21.09 -12.00
N THR A 264 -11.73 21.48 -10.90
CA THR A 264 -11.46 20.59 -9.77
C THR A 264 -12.53 20.74 -8.70
N ASN A 265 -13.06 19.62 -8.21
CA ASN A 265 -13.91 19.53 -7.03
C ASN A 265 -13.26 18.59 -6.03
N LEU A 266 -13.19 19.02 -4.76
CA LEU A 266 -12.65 18.22 -3.68
C LEU A 266 -13.78 17.54 -2.90
N PHE A 267 -13.49 16.36 -2.36
CA PHE A 267 -14.38 15.60 -1.48
C PHE A 267 -13.90 15.72 -0.04
N ASP A 268 -14.71 16.38 0.80
CA ASP A 268 -14.52 16.45 2.23
C ASP A 268 -15.87 16.19 2.93
N PRO A 269 -16.06 15.00 3.52
CA PRO A 269 -15.11 13.90 3.70
C PRO A 269 -14.73 13.20 2.39
N PRO A 270 -13.55 12.55 2.34
CA PRO A 270 -13.15 11.75 1.18
C PRO A 270 -14.04 10.53 1.00
N ILE A 271 -14.15 10.04 -0.23
CA ILE A 271 -14.93 8.85 -0.59
C ILE A 271 -14.03 7.63 -0.54
N ILE A 272 -14.44 6.59 0.17
CA ILE A 272 -13.75 5.28 0.17
C ILE A 272 -14.65 4.28 -0.55
N SER A 273 -14.25 3.87 -1.75
CA SER A 273 -15.02 2.92 -2.57
C SER A 273 -14.16 2.23 -3.62
N GLN A 274 -14.73 1.23 -4.27
CA GLN A 274 -14.14 0.56 -5.44
C GLN A 274 -14.71 1.11 -6.74
N TYR A 275 -16.01 1.41 -6.77
CA TYR A 275 -16.73 1.94 -7.92
C TYR A 275 -17.06 3.40 -7.68
N PHE A 276 -16.73 4.23 -8.64
CA PHE A 276 -16.96 5.67 -8.62
C PHE A 276 -17.81 6.07 -9.82
N ARG A 277 -19.00 6.61 -9.57
CA ARG A 277 -19.98 6.95 -10.60
C ARG A 277 -20.27 8.45 -10.61
N ILE A 278 -20.23 9.05 -11.79
CA ILE A 278 -20.60 10.43 -12.03
C ILE A 278 -21.95 10.45 -12.70
N ILE A 279 -22.86 11.25 -12.17
CA ILE A 279 -24.25 11.38 -12.62
C ILE A 279 -24.49 12.83 -13.05
N PRO A 280 -24.49 13.13 -14.36
CA PRO A 280 -24.82 14.45 -14.85
C PRO A 280 -26.21 14.93 -14.41
N VAL A 281 -26.30 16.18 -13.99
CA VAL A 281 -27.58 16.82 -13.61
C VAL A 281 -27.96 17.90 -14.60
N VAL A 282 -27.01 18.74 -14.99
CA VAL A 282 -27.23 19.83 -15.98
C VAL A 282 -26.11 19.79 -16.99
N CYS A 283 -26.46 19.69 -18.27
CA CYS A 283 -25.51 19.65 -19.37
C CYS A 283 -25.74 20.81 -20.33
N ARG A 284 -24.68 21.28 -20.99
CA ARG A 284 -24.80 22.19 -22.13
C ARG A 284 -24.81 21.36 -23.42
N LYS A 285 -25.91 21.39 -24.15
CA LYS A 285 -26.19 20.66 -25.40
C LYS A 285 -26.21 19.15 -25.24
N ALA A 286 -25.11 18.57 -24.74
CA ALA A 286 -25.00 17.14 -24.40
C ALA A 286 -24.16 16.96 -23.16
N CYS A 287 -24.35 15.82 -22.49
CA CYS A 287 -23.52 15.41 -21.32
C CYS A 287 -22.21 14.83 -21.82
N THR A 288 -21.24 15.69 -22.03
CA THR A 288 -19.90 15.37 -22.56
C THR A 288 -18.86 15.62 -21.50
N LEU A 289 -17.97 14.64 -21.29
CA LEU A 289 -17.09 14.60 -20.14
C LEU A 289 -15.73 13.98 -20.45
N ARG A 290 -14.69 14.65 -19.97
CA ARG A 290 -13.35 14.11 -19.72
C ARG A 290 -13.03 14.30 -18.24
N ILE A 291 -12.37 13.34 -17.62
CA ILE A 291 -12.08 13.37 -16.18
C ILE A 291 -10.69 12.83 -15.84
N GLU A 292 -10.24 13.23 -14.66
CA GLU A 292 -9.23 12.54 -13.85
C GLU A 292 -9.74 12.42 -12.41
N LEU A 293 -9.46 11.29 -11.79
CA LEU A 293 -9.75 11.07 -10.38
C LEU A 293 -8.50 11.33 -9.54
N VAL A 294 -8.71 11.98 -8.40
CA VAL A 294 -7.65 12.33 -7.46
C VAL A 294 -7.85 11.57 -6.16
N GLY A 295 -6.78 10.95 -5.66
CA GLY A 295 -6.88 10.14 -4.46
C GLY A 295 -5.62 9.33 -4.18
N CYS A 296 -5.78 8.23 -3.43
CA CYS A 296 -4.68 7.36 -3.05
C CYS A 296 -5.18 5.96 -2.64
N GLU A 297 -4.25 5.02 -2.58
CA GLU A 297 -4.53 3.66 -2.10
C GLU A 297 -4.64 3.62 -0.57
N LEU A 298 -5.58 2.83 -0.04
CA LEU A 298 -5.77 2.71 1.41
C LEU A 298 -4.60 2.05 2.12
N ASN A 299 -3.93 1.08 1.47
CA ASN A 299 -2.87 0.28 2.09
C ASN A 299 -1.51 1.00 2.18
N VAL A 300 -1.35 2.11 1.47
CA VAL A 300 -0.09 2.86 1.41
C VAL A 300 0.22 3.55 2.74
N TYR A 301 -0.82 3.86 3.54
CA TYR A 301 -0.70 4.72 4.73
C TYR A 301 -0.83 3.97 6.07
N SER A 302 -0.99 2.65 6.06
CA SER A 302 -1.31 1.90 7.28
C SER A 302 -0.11 1.56 8.17
N ASN A 303 1.13 1.56 7.65
CA ASN A 303 2.29 1.02 8.39
C ASN A 303 3.60 1.80 8.31
N THR A 304 3.64 2.96 7.66
CA THR A 304 4.86 3.78 7.64
C THR A 304 4.55 5.19 8.08
N ALA A 305 5.25 5.61 9.13
CA ALA A 305 5.21 6.98 9.62
C ALA A 305 5.68 7.93 8.49
N GLY A 306 4.76 8.32 7.60
CA GLY A 306 4.88 9.59 6.96
C GLY A 306 5.36 9.69 5.53
N CYS A 307 5.75 8.62 4.80
CA CYS A 307 6.29 8.77 3.45
C CYS A 307 6.12 7.48 2.64
N SER A 308 5.03 7.31 1.92
CA SER A 308 4.75 6.10 1.12
C SER A 308 3.83 6.38 -0.07
N GLU A 309 3.87 7.60 -0.62
CA GLU A 309 3.08 7.94 -1.79
C GLU A 309 3.66 7.30 -3.06
N PRO A 310 2.81 6.87 -4.02
CA PRO A 310 3.28 6.50 -5.34
C PRO A 310 3.99 7.67 -6.02
N LEU A 311 5.21 7.46 -6.51
CA LEU A 311 6.03 8.51 -7.10
C LEU A 311 5.72 8.79 -8.58
N GLY A 312 4.79 8.03 -9.20
CA GLY A 312 4.23 8.43 -10.49
C GLY A 312 4.49 7.50 -11.67
N MET A 313 4.88 6.26 -11.44
CA MET A 313 4.98 5.26 -12.53
C MET A 313 3.58 4.97 -13.09
N LYS A 314 2.63 4.62 -12.23
CA LYS A 314 1.25 4.29 -12.62
C LYS A 314 0.49 5.50 -13.14
N SER A 315 0.56 6.63 -12.45
CA SER A 315 -0.15 7.87 -12.79
C SER A 315 0.44 8.64 -13.97
N ARG A 316 1.62 8.24 -14.47
CA ARG A 316 2.43 8.93 -15.48
C ARG A 316 2.88 10.35 -15.08
N LEU A 317 2.91 10.67 -13.80
CA LEU A 317 3.65 11.84 -13.32
C LEU A 317 5.12 11.75 -13.70
N LEU A 318 5.70 10.54 -13.67
CA LEU A 318 6.98 10.26 -14.29
C LEU A 318 6.80 10.09 -15.81
N ALA A 319 7.38 11.00 -16.58
CA ALA A 319 7.31 10.97 -18.03
C ALA A 319 8.06 9.76 -18.63
N ASP A 320 7.73 9.36 -19.84
CA ASP A 320 8.36 8.21 -20.50
C ASP A 320 9.88 8.35 -20.64
N ARG A 321 10.40 9.59 -20.85
CA ARG A 321 11.83 9.89 -20.93
C ARG A 321 12.62 9.65 -19.63
N GLN A 322 11.91 9.62 -18.50
CA GLN A 322 12.51 9.40 -17.19
C GLN A 322 12.75 7.91 -16.87
N ILE A 323 12.25 7.02 -17.71
CA ILE A 323 12.33 5.57 -17.54
C ILE A 323 13.20 4.98 -18.63
N SER A 324 14.29 4.34 -18.24
CA SER A 324 15.26 3.73 -19.14
C SER A 324 15.65 2.32 -18.69
N ALA A 325 16.22 1.54 -19.57
CA ALA A 325 16.65 0.19 -19.26
C ALA A 325 17.91 -0.20 -20.03
N SER A 326 18.57 -1.26 -19.59
CA SER A 326 19.76 -1.82 -20.22
C SER A 326 19.50 -2.35 -21.62
N SER A 327 18.33 -2.96 -21.84
CA SER A 327 17.91 -3.55 -23.11
C SER A 327 16.41 -3.68 -23.23
N VAL A 328 15.92 -3.97 -24.43
CA VAL A 328 14.48 -4.09 -24.73
C VAL A 328 14.24 -5.33 -25.58
N TYR A 329 13.43 -6.23 -25.07
CA TYR A 329 12.97 -7.42 -25.79
C TYR A 329 11.89 -7.07 -26.82
N ARG A 330 11.90 -7.77 -27.93
CA ARG A 330 10.88 -7.68 -28.98
C ARG A 330 10.36 -9.07 -29.28
N THR A 331 9.09 -9.32 -28.99
CA THR A 331 8.46 -10.60 -29.34
C THR A 331 8.54 -10.82 -30.83
N TRP A 332 9.11 -11.94 -31.23
CA TRP A 332 9.42 -12.30 -32.63
C TRP A 332 10.31 -11.30 -33.38
N GLY A 333 11.05 -10.45 -32.67
CA GLY A 333 11.87 -9.41 -33.29
C GLY A 333 11.10 -8.25 -33.93
N ILE A 334 9.80 -8.15 -33.65
CA ILE A 334 8.91 -7.15 -34.25
C ILE A 334 8.85 -5.90 -33.36
N GLU A 335 9.16 -4.74 -33.95
CA GLU A 335 9.17 -3.46 -33.20
C GLU A 335 7.80 -3.12 -32.58
N ALA A 336 6.71 -3.46 -33.25
CA ALA A 336 5.35 -3.25 -32.72
C ALA A 336 5.06 -4.07 -31.44
N PHE A 337 5.89 -5.06 -31.15
CA PHE A 337 5.82 -5.89 -29.95
C PHE A 337 7.05 -5.69 -29.06
N ALA A 338 7.62 -4.49 -29.04
CA ALA A 338 8.71 -4.12 -28.15
C ALA A 338 8.18 -3.87 -26.73
N TRP A 339 8.88 -4.42 -25.75
CA TRP A 339 8.57 -4.31 -24.33
C TRP A 339 9.38 -3.18 -23.71
N GLN A 340 8.96 -1.96 -24.00
CA GLN A 340 9.69 -0.72 -23.73
C GLN A 340 9.84 -0.43 -22.22
N PRO A 341 10.91 0.27 -21.78
CA PRO A 341 11.11 0.63 -20.38
C PRO A 341 9.94 1.42 -19.79
N HIS A 342 9.40 2.38 -20.54
CA HIS A 342 8.27 3.21 -20.10
C HIS A 342 6.93 2.44 -20.01
N TYR A 343 6.89 1.17 -20.39
CA TYR A 343 5.77 0.27 -20.13
C TYR A 343 5.84 -0.41 -18.76
N ALA A 344 6.94 -0.25 -18.03
CA ALA A 344 7.10 -0.81 -16.67
C ALA A 344 6.24 -0.12 -15.61
N ARG A 345 5.07 0.33 -15.98
CA ARG A 345 4.12 1.04 -15.10
C ARG A 345 3.18 0.05 -14.43
N LEU A 346 3.06 0.14 -13.10
CA LEU A 346 2.18 -0.73 -12.33
C LEU A 346 0.76 -0.72 -12.92
N ASP A 347 0.14 -1.88 -13.04
CA ASP A 347 -1.21 -2.10 -13.58
C ASP A 347 -1.41 -1.66 -15.04
N LYS A 348 -0.35 -1.34 -15.78
CA LYS A 348 -0.48 -1.03 -17.20
C LYS A 348 -1.14 -2.19 -17.95
N GLN A 349 -2.07 -1.86 -18.82
CA GLN A 349 -2.78 -2.81 -19.67
C GLN A 349 -2.28 -2.73 -21.13
N GLY A 350 -2.66 -3.68 -21.94
CA GLY A 350 -2.31 -3.74 -23.36
C GLY A 350 -1.53 -5.01 -23.74
N LYS A 351 -1.20 -5.13 -25.04
CA LYS A 351 -0.49 -6.31 -25.58
C LYS A 351 0.94 -6.40 -25.08
N THR A 352 1.66 -5.28 -25.09
CA THR A 352 2.99 -5.12 -24.49
C THR A 352 2.85 -4.16 -23.32
N ASN A 353 2.63 -4.71 -22.13
CA ASN A 353 2.19 -3.94 -20.96
C ASN A 353 3.21 -3.89 -19.83
N ALA A 354 4.47 -4.24 -20.10
CA ALA A 354 5.57 -4.22 -19.15
C ALA A 354 6.88 -3.92 -19.86
N TRP A 355 7.94 -3.69 -19.12
CA TRP A 355 9.29 -3.80 -19.64
C TRP A 355 9.74 -5.26 -19.59
N THR A 356 10.43 -5.71 -20.64
CA THR A 356 11.13 -7.00 -20.68
C THR A 356 12.52 -6.78 -21.24
N ALA A 357 13.53 -7.30 -20.54
CA ALA A 357 14.91 -7.26 -20.98
C ALA A 357 15.13 -8.19 -22.18
N ASP A 358 16.00 -7.78 -23.10
CA ASP A 358 16.36 -8.59 -24.27
C ASP A 358 17.07 -9.88 -23.88
N THR A 359 17.91 -9.84 -22.86
CA THR A 359 18.64 -10.99 -22.35
C THR A 359 18.16 -11.40 -20.95
N THR A 360 18.49 -12.66 -20.57
CA THR A 360 18.24 -13.20 -19.24
C THR A 360 19.53 -13.22 -18.41
N LYS A 361 20.11 -12.02 -18.20
CA LYS A 361 21.36 -11.85 -17.44
C LYS A 361 21.15 -10.96 -16.24
N ARG A 362 21.89 -11.20 -15.16
CA ARG A 362 21.87 -10.35 -13.94
C ARG A 362 22.47 -8.95 -14.15
N SER A 363 23.06 -8.69 -15.32
CA SER A 363 23.55 -7.36 -15.72
C SER A 363 22.46 -6.44 -16.26
N GLU A 364 21.25 -6.95 -16.46
CA GLU A 364 20.11 -6.15 -16.90
C GLU A 364 19.60 -5.24 -15.78
N TRP A 365 19.04 -4.09 -16.14
CA TRP A 365 18.48 -3.13 -15.19
C TRP A 365 17.36 -2.30 -15.80
N LEU A 366 16.45 -1.85 -14.94
CA LEU A 366 15.43 -0.82 -15.20
C LEU A 366 15.71 0.38 -14.30
N GLN A 367 15.74 1.58 -14.86
CA GLN A 367 16.09 2.82 -14.17
C GLN A 367 14.97 3.85 -14.27
N VAL A 368 14.75 4.56 -13.17
CA VAL A 368 13.89 5.72 -13.07
C VAL A 368 14.71 6.94 -12.67
N ASP A 369 14.58 8.06 -13.39
CA ASP A 369 15.07 9.40 -13.01
C ASP A 369 13.92 10.21 -12.43
N LEU A 370 14.01 10.55 -11.17
CA LEU A 370 13.02 11.35 -10.44
C LEU A 370 13.18 12.86 -10.65
N GLU A 371 14.17 13.28 -11.46
CA GLU A 371 14.57 14.67 -11.78
C GLU A 371 15.10 15.45 -10.55
N SER A 372 14.68 15.13 -9.36
CA SER A 372 15.17 15.66 -8.09
C SER A 372 15.31 14.55 -7.05
N PRO A 373 16.21 14.68 -6.08
CA PRO A 373 16.30 13.73 -4.97
C PRO A 373 14.97 13.65 -4.21
N LYS A 374 14.52 12.42 -3.96
CA LYS A 374 13.31 12.12 -3.17
C LYS A 374 13.65 11.08 -2.11
N LYS A 375 12.90 11.06 -1.03
CA LYS A 375 12.95 9.98 -0.05
C LYS A 375 12.20 8.77 -0.59
N ILE A 376 12.90 7.64 -0.74
CA ILE A 376 12.35 6.40 -1.27
C ILE A 376 12.16 5.41 -0.13
N THR A 377 10.94 4.96 0.07
CA THR A 377 10.54 4.12 1.21
C THR A 377 10.13 2.72 0.81
N GLY A 378 9.90 2.48 -0.48
CA GLY A 378 9.49 1.16 -0.95
C GLY A 378 9.31 1.06 -2.45
N ILE A 379 8.97 -0.15 -2.87
CA ILE A 379 8.68 -0.51 -4.25
C ILE A 379 7.55 -1.54 -4.30
N VAL A 380 6.67 -1.40 -5.28
CA VAL A 380 5.66 -2.40 -5.63
C VAL A 380 6.02 -2.96 -6.99
N THR A 381 6.08 -4.28 -7.13
CA THR A 381 6.43 -4.97 -8.37
C THR A 381 5.32 -5.89 -8.86
N GLN A 382 5.29 -6.12 -10.16
CA GLN A 382 4.31 -6.95 -10.86
C GLN A 382 4.97 -7.56 -12.10
N GLY A 383 4.57 -8.76 -12.48
CA GLY A 383 4.99 -9.39 -13.73
C GLY A 383 4.08 -9.04 -14.91
N ALA A 384 4.11 -9.85 -15.98
CA ALA A 384 3.21 -9.74 -17.13
C ALA A 384 3.08 -11.08 -17.86
N LYS A 385 2.27 -11.09 -18.94
CA LYS A 385 2.17 -12.22 -19.87
C LYS A 385 2.58 -11.78 -21.28
N ASP A 386 3.43 -12.55 -21.92
CA ASP A 386 3.75 -12.43 -23.34
C ASP A 386 3.05 -13.57 -24.09
N PHE A 387 1.99 -13.26 -24.85
CA PHE A 387 1.17 -14.24 -25.59
C PHE A 387 0.81 -15.48 -24.76
N GLY A 388 0.38 -15.26 -23.52
CA GLY A 388 -0.01 -16.32 -22.58
C GLY A 388 1.11 -16.86 -21.70
N ALA A 389 2.37 -16.66 -22.05
CA ALA A 389 3.52 -17.05 -21.23
C ALA A 389 3.67 -16.13 -20.03
N VAL A 390 3.55 -16.68 -18.81
CA VAL A 390 3.74 -15.96 -17.56
C VAL A 390 5.20 -15.65 -17.35
N GLN A 391 5.52 -14.38 -17.08
CA GLN A 391 6.87 -13.88 -16.88
C GLN A 391 6.91 -12.89 -15.73
N PHE A 392 7.91 -13.02 -14.86
CA PHE A 392 8.09 -12.13 -13.72
C PHE A 392 9.50 -12.20 -13.15
N VAL A 393 9.89 -11.15 -12.45
CA VAL A 393 11.11 -11.11 -11.63
C VAL A 393 10.75 -11.64 -10.24
N SER A 394 11.37 -12.75 -9.83
CA SER A 394 11.11 -13.42 -8.55
C SER A 394 12.03 -12.97 -7.42
N ALA A 395 13.16 -12.32 -7.74
CA ALA A 395 14.04 -11.65 -6.79
C ALA A 395 14.82 -10.54 -7.50
N PHE A 396 15.16 -9.49 -6.77
CA PHE A 396 15.88 -8.34 -7.32
C PHE A 396 16.68 -7.61 -6.23
N LYS A 397 17.68 -6.83 -6.67
CA LYS A 397 18.38 -5.83 -5.85
C LYS A 397 17.94 -4.43 -6.28
N VAL A 398 18.20 -3.45 -5.43
CA VAL A 398 17.94 -2.03 -5.75
C VAL A 398 19.21 -1.24 -5.56
N SER A 399 19.58 -0.48 -6.58
CA SER A 399 20.65 0.51 -6.53
C SER A 399 20.10 1.92 -6.73
N TYR A 400 20.76 2.90 -6.16
CA TYR A 400 20.35 4.29 -6.21
C TYR A 400 21.54 5.23 -6.37
N SER A 401 21.29 6.42 -6.89
CA SER A 401 22.31 7.42 -7.19
C SER A 401 21.72 8.83 -7.20
N ASP A 402 22.52 9.83 -6.88
CA ASP A 402 22.15 11.24 -6.98
C ASP A 402 22.57 11.87 -8.32
N ASP A 403 23.62 11.36 -8.96
CA ASP A 403 24.21 11.89 -10.18
C ASP A 403 24.10 10.97 -11.42
N GLY A 404 23.63 9.74 -11.23
CA GLY A 404 23.53 8.73 -12.27
C GLY A 404 24.86 8.08 -12.67
N GLN A 405 25.98 8.43 -12.03
CA GLN A 405 27.33 7.92 -12.29
C GLN A 405 27.81 7.00 -11.16
N PHE A 406 27.70 7.46 -9.92
CA PHE A 406 28.06 6.70 -8.73
C PHE A 406 26.83 6.04 -8.13
N TRP A 407 26.88 4.70 -7.99
CA TRP A 407 25.76 3.89 -7.57
C TRP A 407 26.03 3.21 -6.23
N SER A 408 25.09 3.34 -5.33
CA SER A 408 25.03 2.58 -4.08
C SER A 408 23.93 1.52 -4.18
N THR A 409 24.18 0.34 -3.63
CA THR A 409 23.16 -0.73 -3.56
C THR A 409 22.61 -0.80 -2.15
N VAL A 410 21.29 -1.00 -2.02
CA VAL A 410 20.64 -1.19 -0.72
C VAL A 410 21.25 -2.42 -0.04
N LYS A 411 21.72 -2.23 1.18
CA LYS A 411 22.36 -3.27 1.99
C LYS A 411 21.39 -3.93 2.94
N ASP A 412 21.68 -5.15 3.30
CA ASP A 412 21.07 -5.84 4.43
C ASP A 412 21.73 -5.35 5.73
N ASP A 413 20.91 -4.94 6.71
CA ASP A 413 21.38 -4.33 7.94
C ASP A 413 22.21 -5.28 8.80
N VAL A 414 21.97 -6.59 8.69
CA VAL A 414 22.64 -7.62 9.50
C VAL A 414 23.94 -8.07 8.86
N THR A 415 23.93 -8.32 7.54
CA THR A 415 25.07 -8.92 6.83
C THR A 415 25.95 -7.90 6.13
N SER A 416 25.50 -6.64 5.99
CA SER A 416 26.16 -5.57 5.21
C SER A 416 26.41 -5.95 3.73
N THR A 417 25.80 -7.03 3.25
CA THR A 417 25.83 -7.44 1.85
C THR A 417 24.67 -6.79 1.07
N ASP A 418 24.71 -6.90 -0.25
CA ASP A 418 23.61 -6.38 -1.08
C ASP A 418 22.30 -7.10 -0.72
N LYS A 419 21.26 -6.33 -0.39
CA LYS A 419 19.95 -6.87 -0.04
C LYS A 419 19.25 -7.43 -1.28
N ILE A 420 18.80 -8.67 -1.19
CA ILE A 420 17.98 -9.32 -2.21
C ILE A 420 16.53 -9.27 -1.76
N PHE A 421 15.71 -8.54 -2.49
CA PHE A 421 14.29 -8.42 -2.22
C PHE A 421 13.51 -9.55 -2.87
N PRO A 422 12.51 -10.14 -2.18
CA PRO A 422 11.60 -11.09 -2.80
C PRO A 422 10.70 -10.38 -3.81
N GLY A 423 10.65 -10.92 -5.02
CA GLY A 423 9.83 -10.42 -6.12
C GLY A 423 8.48 -11.14 -6.22
N ASN A 424 7.97 -11.20 -7.44
CA ASN A 424 6.68 -11.80 -7.77
C ASN A 424 6.75 -13.32 -7.88
N SER A 425 5.59 -13.98 -7.74
CA SER A 425 5.38 -15.40 -7.98
C SER A 425 4.40 -15.68 -9.13
N ASP A 426 3.83 -14.62 -9.69
CA ASP A 426 2.92 -14.67 -10.84
C ASP A 426 3.03 -13.38 -11.69
N ASN A 427 2.18 -13.28 -12.72
CA ASN A 427 2.21 -12.16 -13.65
C ASN A 427 1.39 -10.94 -13.24
N ASN A 428 0.57 -11.01 -12.21
CA ASN A 428 -0.44 -9.96 -11.96
C ASN A 428 -0.53 -9.48 -10.52
N VAL A 429 -0.27 -10.32 -9.53
CA VAL A 429 -0.37 -9.93 -8.11
C VAL A 429 0.75 -8.96 -7.75
N HIS A 430 0.41 -7.91 -7.02
CA HIS A 430 1.39 -6.94 -6.53
C HIS A 430 2.26 -7.54 -5.44
N LYS A 431 3.56 -7.30 -5.52
CA LYS A 431 4.51 -7.58 -4.43
C LYS A 431 5.09 -6.27 -3.92
N LYS A 432 4.80 -5.93 -2.67
CA LYS A 432 5.33 -4.74 -2.00
C LYS A 432 6.57 -5.11 -1.17
N ASN A 433 7.61 -4.31 -1.28
CA ASN A 433 8.80 -4.33 -0.43
C ASN A 433 9.04 -2.93 0.13
N LEU A 434 9.36 -2.85 1.41
CA LEU A 434 9.76 -1.62 2.07
C LEU A 434 11.28 -1.53 2.17
N PHE A 435 11.81 -0.33 2.08
CA PHE A 435 13.22 -0.04 2.31
C PHE A 435 13.40 0.45 3.74
N GLU A 436 14.09 -0.34 4.54
CA GLU A 436 14.43 -0.06 5.93
C GLU A 436 15.94 -0.21 6.08
N PRO A 437 16.63 0.92 6.36
CA PRO A 437 16.15 2.30 6.37
C PRO A 437 15.78 2.80 4.96
N PRO A 438 14.89 3.83 4.84
CA PRO A 438 14.65 4.49 3.57
C PRO A 438 15.90 5.26 3.11
N PHE A 439 16.01 5.53 1.83
CA PHE A 439 17.14 6.27 1.26
C PHE A 439 16.68 7.46 0.43
N TYR A 440 17.59 8.40 0.21
CA TYR A 440 17.36 9.56 -0.68
C TYR A 440 18.09 9.33 -1.98
N ALA A 441 17.43 9.58 -3.11
CA ALA A 441 18.05 9.47 -4.41
C ALA A 441 17.25 10.19 -5.51
N ARG A 442 17.95 10.66 -6.53
CA ARG A 442 17.37 11.09 -7.79
C ARG A 442 17.15 9.91 -8.74
N PHE A 443 18.09 8.97 -8.80
CA PHE A 443 18.02 7.80 -9.70
C PHE A 443 17.85 6.52 -8.90
N VAL A 444 16.94 5.65 -9.35
CA VAL A 444 16.72 4.31 -8.77
C VAL A 444 16.80 3.27 -9.88
N ARG A 445 17.59 2.20 -9.65
CA ARG A 445 17.69 1.03 -10.53
C ARG A 445 17.16 -0.20 -9.84
N VAL A 446 16.33 -0.96 -10.56
CA VAL A 446 15.98 -2.35 -10.20
C VAL A 446 16.91 -3.27 -10.96
N LEU A 447 17.57 -4.15 -10.23
CA LEU A 447 18.56 -5.11 -10.73
C LEU A 447 17.97 -6.51 -10.57
N PRO A 448 17.44 -7.14 -11.62
CA PRO A 448 16.89 -8.50 -11.54
C PRO A 448 17.94 -9.50 -11.05
N TRP A 449 17.56 -10.35 -10.10
CA TRP A 449 18.45 -11.37 -9.53
C TRP A 449 18.01 -12.78 -9.86
N ALA A 450 16.69 -13.02 -9.82
CA ALA A 450 16.04 -14.26 -10.26
C ALA A 450 14.70 -13.91 -10.96
N TRP A 451 14.25 -14.77 -11.86
CA TRP A 451 13.05 -14.57 -12.67
C TRP A 451 12.44 -15.89 -13.12
N HIS A 452 11.20 -15.81 -13.59
CA HIS A 452 10.51 -16.89 -14.28
C HIS A 452 10.23 -16.48 -15.73
N GLY A 453 10.58 -17.34 -16.67
CA GLY A 453 10.52 -17.03 -18.10
C GLY A 453 11.57 -15.98 -18.50
N ARG A 454 11.12 -14.75 -18.74
CA ARG A 454 11.98 -13.61 -19.03
C ARG A 454 12.00 -12.62 -17.88
N ILE A 455 12.98 -11.72 -17.88
CA ILE A 455 13.06 -10.57 -16.98
C ILE A 455 11.98 -9.57 -17.39
N THR A 456 10.81 -9.67 -16.77
CA THR A 456 9.63 -8.86 -17.09
C THR A 456 9.11 -8.18 -15.84
N LEU A 457 8.93 -6.85 -15.89
CA LEU A 457 8.65 -6.03 -14.72
C LEU A 457 7.67 -4.88 -15.02
N ARG A 458 6.67 -4.76 -14.16
CA ARG A 458 5.91 -3.53 -13.90
C ARG A 458 6.15 -3.11 -12.47
N MET A 459 6.21 -1.81 -12.21
CA MET A 459 6.53 -1.33 -10.87
C MET A 459 5.94 0.05 -10.56
N GLU A 460 5.90 0.37 -9.27
CA GLU A 460 5.71 1.71 -8.72
C GLU A 460 6.73 1.92 -7.60
N LEU A 461 7.33 3.11 -7.54
CA LEU A 461 8.16 3.53 -6.41
C LEU A 461 7.29 4.24 -5.38
N LEU A 462 7.61 4.02 -4.11
CA LEU A 462 6.94 4.66 -2.97
C LEU A 462 7.89 5.60 -2.28
N GLY A 463 7.40 6.78 -1.89
CA GLY A 463 8.22 7.78 -1.23
C GLY A 463 7.51 9.09 -1.02
N CYS A 464 8.26 10.17 -0.85
CA CYS A 464 7.74 11.54 -0.71
C CYS A 464 8.79 12.59 -1.10
N ASP A 465 8.30 13.81 -1.33
CA ASP A 465 9.12 15.02 -1.36
C ASP A 465 9.30 15.48 0.11
N GLU A 466 10.52 15.51 0.61
CA GLU A 466 10.90 16.16 1.88
C GLU A 466 11.80 17.37 1.62
#